data_49c2890cc5dce6ae8720a79955e97543
#
_entry.id   49c2890cc5dce6ae8720a79955e97543
#
_cell.length_a   1.000
_cell.length_b   1.000
_cell.length_c   1.000
_cell.angle_alpha   90.00
_cell.angle_beta   90.00
_cell.angle_gamma   90.00
#
_symmetry.space_group_name_H-M   'P 1'
#
loop_
_entity.id
_entity.type
_entity.pdbx_description
1 polymer ?
#
loop_
_entity_poly.entity_id
_entity_poly.type
_entity_poly.pdbx_seq_one_letter_code
_entity_poly.pdbx_strand_id
1 'polypeptide(L)'
;MKYSFVYILISTLLVAGCSVKNAPKKTENAKPAYMWFDAEANFERFSYPDSIDFYLEKIKNIGFTDAVVDIRPITGEVLYKSEYAPQMTEWDKFERPDFDYLAHFIEKAHQLGLKVHASLNVFVGGHNFFDRGQVYTTNPEWASMVYTPEEGIVSIMTQKKKYSAMINPINPDFQAHILNVLKEVTVKYPKLDGFMLDRVRYDGITADFSELSKTKFEEYLGEKIQNFPTDIYEWKKDAQGETDYVPGKFFKKWIEWRSKNIYDFMSLARQTVKSINPNISFGTYTGAWYPSYFEVGVNWASNQYDPSKDFDWATPEYKNFGYAELLDLYMTGNYYTNVTMEEYLKNNNIVINETDSKGATGTWYCVEGSCQKIRGILNGQKFIGGILVDQFYDNRPQLSRTIAMNLQASDGLMVFDIVHIIRKNLWKEVEAGFEMAADSTKFDSK
;
A
#
# COMPACT_ATOMS: atom_id res chain seq x y z
N MET A 1 -65.41 61.65 -33.00
CA MET A 1 -65.30 60.52 -32.06
C MET A 1 -64.46 59.46 -32.73
N LYS A 2 -63.18 59.29 -32.30
CA LYS A 2 -62.29 58.29 -32.81
C LYS A 2 -61.87 57.48 -31.61
N TYR A 3 -62.19 56.15 -31.56
CA TYR A 3 -61.72 55.19 -30.53
C TYR A 3 -60.47 54.58 -31.03
N SER A 4 -59.36 54.74 -30.28
CA SER A 4 -58.11 54.01 -30.50
C SER A 4 -58.12 52.79 -29.60
N PHE A 5 -58.01 51.57 -30.19
CA PHE A 5 -57.78 50.33 -29.48
C PHE A 5 -56.27 50.14 -29.27
N VAL A 6 -55.88 50.00 -28.00
CA VAL A 6 -54.52 49.60 -27.61
C VAL A 6 -54.49 48.07 -27.43
N TYR A 7 -53.71 47.38 -28.25
CA TYR A 7 -53.41 45.95 -28.07
C TYR A 7 -52.24 45.81 -27.09
N ILE A 8 -52.51 45.23 -25.94
CA ILE A 8 -51.46 44.78 -25.00
C ILE A 8 -51.00 43.36 -25.41
N LEU A 9 -49.75 43.26 -25.89
CA LEU A 9 -49.09 41.99 -26.19
C LEU A 9 -48.50 41.45 -24.88
N ILE A 10 -49.11 40.40 -24.34
CA ILE A 10 -48.53 39.65 -23.20
C ILE A 10 -47.55 38.61 -23.78
N SER A 11 -46.24 38.87 -23.66
CA SER A 11 -45.19 37.89 -23.97
C SER A 11 -44.96 37.00 -22.75
N THR A 12 -45.40 35.75 -22.83
CA THR A 12 -45.07 34.71 -21.86
C THR A 12 -43.63 34.25 -22.07
N LEU A 13 -42.73 34.65 -21.13
CA LEU A 13 -41.39 34.09 -21.04
C LEU A 13 -41.48 32.67 -20.45
N LEU A 14 -41.24 31.68 -21.28
CA LEU A 14 -40.94 30.30 -20.86
C LEU A 14 -39.52 30.28 -20.29
N VAL A 15 -39.40 30.28 -18.96
CA VAL A 15 -38.13 30.01 -18.26
C VAL A 15 -37.93 28.49 -18.29
N ALA A 16 -37.08 28.02 -19.21
CA ALA A 16 -36.56 26.67 -19.18
C ALA A 16 -35.65 26.52 -17.94
N GLY A 17 -36.19 25.90 -16.89
CA GLY A 17 -35.42 25.57 -15.69
C GLY A 17 -34.41 24.49 -16.03
N CYS A 18 -33.16 24.87 -16.29
CA CYS A 18 -32.06 23.94 -16.21
C CYS A 18 -31.93 23.47 -14.76
N SER A 19 -32.30 22.23 -14.51
CA SER A 19 -32.01 21.53 -13.24
C SER A 19 -30.49 21.41 -13.08
N VAL A 20 -29.91 22.36 -12.39
CA VAL A 20 -28.54 22.26 -11.91
C VAL A 20 -28.54 21.11 -10.90
N LYS A 21 -27.98 19.95 -11.30
CA LYS A 21 -27.66 18.88 -10.34
C LYS A 21 -26.76 19.53 -9.28
N ASN A 22 -27.28 19.65 -8.07
CA ASN A 22 -26.52 20.14 -6.93
C ASN A 22 -25.27 19.29 -6.81
N ALA A 23 -24.09 19.91 -6.94
CA ALA A 23 -22.83 19.30 -6.55
C ALA A 23 -22.95 18.84 -5.09
N PRO A 24 -22.45 17.68 -4.74
CA PRO A 24 -22.53 17.18 -3.36
C PRO A 24 -21.97 18.25 -2.42
N LYS A 25 -22.75 18.64 -1.40
CA LYS A 25 -22.31 19.55 -0.36
C LYS A 25 -21.04 18.97 0.27
N LYS A 26 -19.91 19.68 0.14
CA LYS A 26 -18.69 19.40 0.90
C LYS A 26 -19.08 19.40 2.39
N THR A 27 -19.14 18.24 3.01
CA THR A 27 -19.17 18.14 4.46
C THR A 27 -17.80 18.57 4.97
N GLU A 28 -17.72 19.56 5.84
CA GLU A 28 -16.49 20.15 6.38
C GLU A 28 -15.58 19.15 7.12
N ASN A 29 -15.97 17.89 7.25
CA ASN A 29 -15.26 16.79 7.93
C ASN A 29 -15.16 15.52 7.10
N ALA A 30 -15.12 15.60 5.76
CA ALA A 30 -14.92 14.39 4.94
C ALA A 30 -13.52 13.80 5.19
N LYS A 31 -13.46 12.50 5.56
CA LYS A 31 -12.23 11.77 5.72
C LYS A 31 -11.47 11.71 4.38
N PRO A 32 -10.11 11.71 4.38
CA PRO A 32 -9.35 11.60 3.15
C PRO A 32 -9.60 10.27 2.45
N ALA A 33 -9.62 10.32 1.12
CA ALA A 33 -9.79 9.15 0.27
C ALA A 33 -8.76 9.17 -0.86
N TYR A 34 -8.01 8.09 -0.97
CA TYR A 34 -6.86 7.93 -1.85
C TYR A 34 -7.18 6.95 -2.97
N MET A 35 -6.96 7.35 -4.23
CA MET A 35 -6.98 6.45 -5.38
C MET A 35 -5.56 6.12 -5.79
N TRP A 36 -5.24 4.82 -5.89
CA TRP A 36 -3.94 4.35 -6.33
C TRP A 36 -3.88 4.18 -7.84
N PHE A 37 -2.81 4.67 -8.44
CA PHE A 37 -2.49 4.58 -9.87
C PHE A 37 -1.24 3.72 -10.03
N ASP A 38 -1.42 2.39 -10.15
CA ASP A 38 -0.32 1.46 -10.42
C ASP A 38 0.35 1.75 -11.75
N ALA A 39 1.68 1.64 -11.78
CA ALA A 39 2.46 2.03 -12.94
C ALA A 39 2.35 1.06 -14.11
N GLU A 40 2.52 -0.25 -13.83
CA GLU A 40 2.65 -1.26 -14.89
C GLU A 40 1.30 -1.55 -15.55
N ALA A 41 0.28 -1.82 -14.73
CA ALA A 41 -1.05 -2.16 -15.20
C ALA A 41 -1.76 -1.02 -15.93
N ASN A 42 -1.32 0.21 -15.73
CA ASN A 42 -1.88 1.42 -16.32
C ASN A 42 -0.89 2.15 -17.25
N PHE A 43 0.25 1.53 -17.58
CA PHE A 43 1.34 2.22 -18.29
C PHE A 43 0.90 2.91 -19.58
N GLU A 44 0.26 2.19 -20.50
CA GLU A 44 -0.25 2.77 -21.74
C GLU A 44 -1.30 3.84 -21.47
N ARG A 45 -2.27 3.56 -20.59
CA ARG A 45 -3.39 4.46 -20.27
C ARG A 45 -2.94 5.83 -19.78
N PHE A 46 -2.03 5.87 -18.82
CA PHE A 46 -1.54 7.12 -18.25
C PHE A 46 -0.25 7.63 -18.90
N SER A 47 0.03 7.16 -20.13
CA SER A 47 1.01 7.76 -21.01
C SER A 47 0.44 8.92 -21.85
N TYR A 48 -0.84 9.25 -21.66
CA TYR A 48 -1.52 10.35 -22.33
C TYR A 48 -2.03 11.35 -21.30
N PRO A 49 -1.61 12.64 -21.37
CA PRO A 49 -2.05 13.69 -20.46
C PRO A 49 -3.57 13.80 -20.36
N ASP A 50 -4.30 13.77 -21.46
CA ASP A 50 -5.77 13.85 -21.49
C ASP A 50 -6.43 12.69 -20.70
N SER A 51 -5.82 11.51 -20.71
CA SER A 51 -6.30 10.36 -19.94
C SER A 51 -6.11 10.59 -18.44
N ILE A 52 -4.95 11.11 -18.04
CA ILE A 52 -4.68 11.49 -16.64
C ILE A 52 -5.73 12.52 -16.18
N ASP A 53 -5.94 13.58 -16.98
CA ASP A 53 -6.88 14.63 -16.69
C ASP A 53 -8.31 14.10 -16.49
N PHE A 54 -8.77 13.25 -17.41
CA PHE A 54 -10.10 12.65 -17.36
C PHE A 54 -10.30 11.83 -16.06
N TYR A 55 -9.33 11.00 -15.69
CA TYR A 55 -9.49 10.15 -14.51
C TYR A 55 -9.30 10.90 -13.20
N LEU A 56 -8.45 11.92 -13.14
CA LEU A 56 -8.36 12.81 -11.98
C LEU A 56 -9.66 13.58 -11.75
N GLU A 57 -10.29 14.12 -12.80
CA GLU A 57 -11.60 14.74 -12.72
C GLU A 57 -12.67 13.76 -12.25
N LYS A 58 -12.64 12.51 -12.76
CA LYS A 58 -13.60 11.49 -12.40
C LYS A 58 -13.50 11.09 -10.92
N ILE A 59 -12.31 10.82 -10.39
CA ILE A 59 -12.15 10.48 -8.97
C ILE A 59 -12.50 11.67 -8.07
N LYS A 60 -12.16 12.90 -8.48
CA LYS A 60 -12.57 14.11 -7.77
C LYS A 60 -14.07 14.23 -7.62
N ASN A 61 -14.82 13.98 -8.70
CA ASN A 61 -16.26 14.08 -8.71
C ASN A 61 -16.94 13.00 -7.84
N ILE A 62 -16.31 11.86 -7.64
CA ILE A 62 -16.78 10.79 -6.74
C ILE A 62 -16.57 11.17 -5.27
N GLY A 63 -15.50 11.92 -4.95
CA GLY A 63 -15.22 12.33 -3.57
C GLY A 63 -13.82 11.97 -3.09
N PHE A 64 -12.94 11.46 -3.95
CA PHE A 64 -11.53 11.27 -3.61
C PHE A 64 -10.86 12.63 -3.38
N THR A 65 -9.89 12.65 -2.49
CA THR A 65 -9.14 13.83 -2.07
C THR A 65 -7.68 13.77 -2.49
N ASP A 66 -7.19 12.58 -2.75
CA ASP A 66 -5.76 12.31 -2.96
C ASP A 66 -5.55 11.27 -4.07
N ALA A 67 -4.45 11.39 -4.81
CA ALA A 67 -3.95 10.41 -5.75
C ALA A 67 -2.62 9.85 -5.25
N VAL A 68 -2.48 8.52 -5.21
CA VAL A 68 -1.20 7.83 -5.00
C VAL A 68 -0.71 7.36 -6.35
N VAL A 69 0.43 7.88 -6.81
CA VAL A 69 0.93 7.70 -8.17
C VAL A 69 2.24 6.92 -8.13
N ASP A 70 2.25 5.70 -8.67
CA ASP A 70 3.47 4.91 -8.79
C ASP A 70 4.43 5.58 -9.76
N ILE A 71 5.63 5.86 -9.26
CA ILE A 71 6.73 6.43 -10.05
C ILE A 71 7.94 5.52 -10.15
N ARG A 72 7.97 4.45 -9.34
CA ARG A 72 9.01 3.42 -9.38
C ARG A 72 8.36 2.04 -9.21
N PRO A 73 8.00 1.37 -10.33
CA PRO A 73 7.45 0.02 -10.33
C PRO A 73 8.47 -1.03 -9.86
N ILE A 74 8.04 -2.30 -9.85
CA ILE A 74 8.88 -3.40 -9.34
C ILE A 74 10.14 -3.67 -10.14
N THR A 75 10.25 -3.19 -11.39
CA THR A 75 11.47 -3.29 -12.18
C THR A 75 12.63 -2.45 -11.63
N GLY A 76 12.33 -1.48 -10.78
CA GLY A 76 13.31 -0.52 -10.27
C GLY A 76 13.58 0.64 -11.24
N GLU A 77 13.01 0.60 -12.46
CA GLU A 77 12.96 1.74 -13.36
C GLU A 77 12.05 2.84 -12.80
N VAL A 78 12.15 4.07 -13.31
CA VAL A 78 11.32 5.19 -12.84
C VAL A 78 10.54 5.85 -13.98
N LEU A 79 9.40 6.47 -13.67
CA LEU A 79 8.50 7.09 -14.65
C LEU A 79 8.79 8.58 -14.86
N TYR A 80 9.96 9.03 -14.48
CA TYR A 80 10.45 10.41 -14.69
C TYR A 80 11.92 10.38 -15.11
N LYS A 81 12.46 11.48 -15.61
CA LYS A 81 13.90 11.58 -15.97
C LYS A 81 14.72 11.65 -14.69
N SER A 82 15.52 10.62 -14.41
CA SER A 82 16.35 10.46 -13.22
C SER A 82 17.83 10.40 -13.55
N GLU A 83 18.66 10.88 -12.63
CA GLU A 83 20.12 10.72 -12.67
C GLU A 83 20.58 9.41 -12.02
N TYR A 84 19.70 8.77 -11.23
CA TYR A 84 20.05 7.60 -10.43
C TYR A 84 19.46 6.29 -10.94
N ALA A 85 18.32 6.32 -11.61
CA ALA A 85 17.63 5.13 -12.06
C ALA A 85 17.27 5.21 -13.56
N PRO A 86 17.27 4.10 -14.30
CA PRO A 86 16.83 4.09 -15.70
C PRO A 86 15.36 4.50 -15.79
N GLN A 87 15.04 5.29 -16.81
CA GLN A 87 13.66 5.69 -17.07
C GLN A 87 12.92 4.55 -17.78
N MET A 88 11.72 4.23 -17.28
CA MET A 88 10.80 3.31 -17.93
C MET A 88 10.09 4.02 -19.07
N THR A 89 10.58 3.84 -20.29
CA THR A 89 10.03 4.46 -21.50
C THR A 89 9.12 3.53 -22.29
N GLU A 90 9.12 2.24 -21.97
CA GLU A 90 8.31 1.22 -22.63
C GLU A 90 7.79 0.17 -21.64
N TRP A 91 6.63 -0.40 -21.92
CA TRP A 91 6.09 -1.56 -21.24
C TRP A 91 5.27 -2.43 -22.19
N ASP A 92 5.52 -3.75 -22.19
CA ASP A 92 5.01 -4.69 -23.18
C ASP A 92 5.40 -4.24 -24.61
N LYS A 93 4.45 -3.81 -25.42
CA LYS A 93 4.66 -3.33 -26.81
C LYS A 93 4.42 -1.84 -26.98
N PHE A 94 4.23 -1.13 -25.87
CA PHE A 94 3.89 0.29 -25.89
C PHE A 94 5.08 1.14 -25.46
N GLU A 95 5.42 2.12 -26.29
CA GLU A 95 6.40 3.18 -25.99
C GLU A 95 5.67 4.44 -25.53
N ARG A 96 6.11 4.99 -24.38
CA ARG A 96 5.53 6.20 -23.81
C ARG A 96 6.04 7.43 -24.56
N PRO A 97 5.15 8.38 -24.94
CA PRO A 97 5.55 9.71 -25.38
C PRO A 97 6.40 10.43 -24.30
N ASP A 98 7.37 11.24 -24.75
CA ASP A 98 8.22 12.00 -23.81
C ASP A 98 7.42 13.16 -23.18
N PHE A 99 7.04 13.01 -21.92
CA PHE A 99 6.48 14.07 -21.08
C PHE A 99 6.80 13.78 -19.62
N ASP A 100 6.78 14.81 -18.76
CA ASP A 100 7.01 14.62 -17.33
C ASP A 100 5.73 14.15 -16.66
N TYR A 101 5.64 12.83 -16.51
CA TYR A 101 4.49 12.12 -15.95
C TYR A 101 4.09 12.62 -14.55
N LEU A 102 5.06 12.73 -13.63
CA LEU A 102 4.77 13.13 -12.25
C LEU A 102 4.43 14.63 -12.16
N ALA A 103 5.14 15.48 -12.92
CA ALA A 103 4.82 16.89 -12.96
C ALA A 103 3.39 17.14 -13.45
N HIS A 104 2.94 16.41 -14.49
CA HIS A 104 1.60 16.53 -15.03
C HIS A 104 0.53 16.11 -13.99
N PHE A 105 0.73 14.96 -13.30
CA PHE A 105 -0.16 14.53 -12.23
C PHE A 105 -0.27 15.59 -11.12
N ILE A 106 0.85 16.15 -10.67
CA ILE A 106 0.87 17.19 -9.61
C ILE A 106 0.12 18.43 -10.06
N GLU A 107 0.41 18.93 -11.27
CA GLU A 107 -0.21 20.15 -11.77
C GLU A 107 -1.73 20.00 -11.91
N LYS A 108 -2.18 18.96 -12.61
CA LYS A 108 -3.62 18.73 -12.85
C LYS A 108 -4.38 18.42 -11.57
N ALA A 109 -3.84 17.55 -10.70
CA ALA A 109 -4.47 17.23 -9.44
C ALA A 109 -4.65 18.47 -8.55
N HIS A 110 -3.64 19.33 -8.45
CA HIS A 110 -3.72 20.58 -7.68
C HIS A 110 -4.74 21.54 -8.25
N GLN A 111 -4.88 21.66 -9.58
CA GLN A 111 -5.95 22.45 -10.20
C GLN A 111 -7.35 21.97 -9.79
N LEU A 112 -7.50 20.67 -9.55
CA LEU A 112 -8.75 20.05 -9.09
C LEU A 112 -8.89 20.07 -7.55
N GLY A 113 -7.88 20.54 -6.82
CA GLY A 113 -7.83 20.48 -5.35
C GLY A 113 -7.68 19.04 -4.82
N LEU A 114 -7.00 18.18 -5.54
CA LEU A 114 -6.49 16.88 -5.10
C LEU A 114 -5.04 17.02 -4.66
N LYS A 115 -4.59 16.16 -3.74
CA LYS A 115 -3.18 15.99 -3.39
C LYS A 115 -2.56 14.85 -4.18
N VAL A 116 -1.23 14.87 -4.32
CA VAL A 116 -0.47 13.80 -4.98
C VAL A 116 0.61 13.24 -4.07
N HIS A 117 0.61 11.92 -3.93
CA HIS A 117 1.62 11.17 -3.20
C HIS A 117 2.36 10.25 -4.17
N ALA A 118 3.69 10.42 -4.28
CA ALA A 118 4.51 9.56 -5.11
C ALA A 118 4.72 8.20 -4.43
N SER A 119 4.35 7.12 -5.11
CA SER A 119 4.60 5.76 -4.63
C SER A 119 5.86 5.17 -5.25
N LEU A 120 6.63 4.46 -4.43
CA LEU A 120 7.83 3.74 -4.82
C LEU A 120 7.81 2.33 -4.24
N ASN A 121 8.02 1.32 -5.10
CA ASN A 121 8.35 -0.04 -4.66
C ASN A 121 9.81 -0.08 -4.23
N VAL A 122 10.09 0.00 -2.92
CA VAL A 122 11.43 0.30 -2.39
C VAL A 122 12.41 -0.87 -2.58
N PHE A 123 12.23 -1.99 -1.86
CA PHE A 123 13.17 -3.11 -1.91
C PHE A 123 12.82 -4.12 -3.01
N VAL A 124 12.58 -3.61 -4.22
CA VAL A 124 12.35 -4.42 -5.43
C VAL A 124 13.15 -3.83 -6.58
N GLY A 125 13.72 -4.67 -7.41
CA GLY A 125 14.52 -4.23 -8.56
C GLY A 125 14.40 -5.13 -9.78
N GLY A 126 13.36 -5.97 -9.84
CA GLY A 126 13.13 -6.82 -11.01
C GLY A 126 11.77 -7.49 -11.04
N HIS A 127 11.31 -7.79 -12.24
CA HIS A 127 10.12 -8.56 -12.56
C HIS A 127 10.54 -9.96 -13.04
N ASN A 128 10.37 -10.99 -12.21
CA ASN A 128 10.89 -12.35 -12.46
C ASN A 128 10.26 -13.05 -13.66
N PHE A 129 9.01 -12.69 -14.05
CA PHE A 129 8.38 -13.33 -15.21
C PHE A 129 8.92 -12.83 -16.55
N PHE A 130 9.49 -11.62 -16.55
CA PHE A 130 10.02 -10.97 -17.76
C PHE A 130 11.54 -10.84 -17.77
N ASP A 131 12.24 -11.28 -16.71
CA ASP A 131 13.68 -11.09 -16.52
C ASP A 131 14.10 -9.63 -16.77
N ARG A 132 13.29 -8.69 -16.27
CA ARG A 132 13.42 -7.26 -16.49
C ARG A 132 13.69 -6.51 -15.19
N GLY A 133 14.50 -5.47 -15.28
CA GLY A 133 14.77 -4.55 -14.18
C GLY A 133 16.24 -4.50 -13.78
N GLN A 134 16.55 -3.66 -12.77
CA GLN A 134 17.93 -3.36 -12.39
C GLN A 134 18.72 -4.60 -11.95
N VAL A 135 18.12 -5.54 -11.23
CA VAL A 135 18.80 -6.78 -10.79
C VAL A 135 19.05 -7.74 -11.96
N TYR A 136 18.39 -7.58 -13.12
CA TYR A 136 18.62 -8.39 -14.30
C TYR A 136 19.63 -7.78 -15.27
N THR A 137 19.96 -6.50 -15.08
CA THR A 137 20.80 -5.75 -16.03
C THR A 137 22.06 -5.19 -15.39
N THR A 138 21.92 -4.28 -14.45
CA THR A 138 23.04 -3.47 -13.93
C THR A 138 23.53 -3.90 -12.56
N ASN A 139 22.69 -4.45 -11.71
CA ASN A 139 22.98 -4.68 -10.30
C ASN A 139 22.46 -6.03 -9.77
N PRO A 140 22.90 -7.17 -10.35
CA PRO A 140 22.44 -8.49 -9.92
C PRO A 140 22.80 -8.82 -8.45
N GLU A 141 23.85 -8.21 -7.92
CA GLU A 141 24.33 -8.37 -6.55
C GLU A 141 23.39 -7.75 -5.50
N TRP A 142 22.41 -6.93 -5.91
CA TRP A 142 21.40 -6.40 -5.00
C TRP A 142 20.30 -7.42 -4.67
N ALA A 143 20.10 -8.42 -5.56
CA ALA A 143 19.04 -9.40 -5.42
C ALA A 143 19.15 -10.19 -4.11
N SER A 144 18.02 -10.40 -3.43
CA SER A 144 17.96 -11.21 -2.20
C SER A 144 18.37 -12.66 -2.46
N MET A 145 19.04 -13.24 -1.49
CA MET A 145 19.29 -14.69 -1.40
C MET A 145 18.18 -15.31 -0.53
N VAL A 146 17.45 -16.26 -1.12
CA VAL A 146 16.32 -16.92 -0.45
C VAL A 146 16.66 -18.34 -0.05
N TYR A 147 16.27 -18.73 1.16
CA TYR A 147 16.41 -20.10 1.65
C TYR A 147 15.15 -20.89 1.38
N THR A 148 15.21 -21.84 0.45
CA THR A 148 14.09 -22.67 0.01
C THR A 148 14.27 -24.12 0.46
N PRO A 149 13.17 -24.88 0.64
CA PRO A 149 13.27 -26.28 1.05
C PRO A 149 13.84 -27.20 -0.04
N GLU A 150 13.69 -26.84 -1.34
CA GLU A 150 14.11 -27.66 -2.47
C GLU A 150 15.58 -27.42 -2.87
N GLU A 151 16.00 -26.15 -2.86
CA GLU A 151 17.28 -25.75 -3.49
C GLU A 151 18.28 -25.18 -2.48
N GLY A 152 17.89 -25.05 -1.19
CA GLY A 152 18.72 -24.38 -0.19
C GLY A 152 18.75 -22.86 -0.40
N ILE A 153 19.94 -22.24 -0.26
CA ILE A 153 20.11 -20.79 -0.45
C ILE A 153 20.40 -20.49 -1.91
N VAL A 154 19.48 -19.81 -2.57
CA VAL A 154 19.56 -19.45 -4.00
C VAL A 154 19.14 -17.99 -4.22
N SER A 155 19.50 -17.42 -5.38
CA SER A 155 19.03 -16.07 -5.74
C SER A 155 17.52 -16.07 -5.97
N ILE A 156 16.85 -15.02 -5.50
CA ILE A 156 15.41 -14.79 -5.76
C ILE A 156 15.10 -14.72 -7.26
N MET A 157 16.05 -14.36 -8.09
CA MET A 157 15.92 -14.27 -9.55
C MET A 157 15.64 -15.65 -10.18
N THR A 158 16.02 -16.76 -9.52
CA THR A 158 15.72 -18.12 -9.98
C THR A 158 14.29 -18.54 -9.66
N GLN A 159 13.61 -17.84 -8.75
CA GLN A 159 12.29 -18.19 -8.23
C GLN A 159 11.17 -17.67 -9.13
N LYS A 160 10.98 -18.32 -10.29
CA LYS A 160 10.03 -17.86 -11.33
C LYS A 160 8.54 -17.97 -10.96
N LYS A 161 8.21 -18.55 -9.81
CA LYS A 161 6.85 -18.51 -9.24
C LYS A 161 6.54 -17.18 -8.52
N LYS A 162 7.58 -16.43 -8.12
CA LYS A 162 7.46 -15.10 -7.51
C LYS A 162 7.59 -14.05 -8.61
N TYR A 163 6.64 -13.15 -8.72
CA TYR A 163 6.69 -12.18 -9.82
C TYR A 163 7.73 -11.06 -9.61
N SER A 164 8.08 -10.72 -8.37
CA SER A 164 9.05 -9.66 -8.06
C SER A 164 10.38 -10.20 -7.55
N ALA A 165 11.48 -9.71 -8.11
CA ALA A 165 12.82 -9.89 -7.59
C ALA A 165 13.10 -8.84 -6.50
N MET A 166 12.88 -9.24 -5.24
CA MET A 166 13.16 -8.40 -4.08
C MET A 166 14.67 -8.21 -3.89
N ILE A 167 15.02 -7.08 -3.32
CA ILE A 167 16.38 -6.67 -3.00
C ILE A 167 16.64 -6.91 -1.51
N ASN A 168 17.91 -7.24 -1.17
CA ASN A 168 18.29 -7.35 0.23
C ASN A 168 18.24 -5.97 0.91
N PRO A 169 17.35 -5.76 1.91
CA PRO A 169 17.17 -4.46 2.56
C PRO A 169 18.41 -3.88 3.24
N ILE A 170 19.38 -4.70 3.58
CA ILE A 170 20.62 -4.24 4.23
C ILE A 170 21.79 -4.03 3.26
N ASN A 171 21.57 -4.21 1.95
CA ASN A 171 22.61 -3.90 0.97
C ASN A 171 22.92 -2.40 0.97
N PRO A 172 24.17 -1.98 1.34
CA PRO A 172 24.49 -0.57 1.53
C PRO A 172 24.46 0.25 0.23
N ASP A 173 24.86 -0.38 -0.89
CA ASP A 173 24.88 0.30 -2.19
C ASP A 173 23.45 0.56 -2.67
N PHE A 174 22.55 -0.41 -2.47
CA PHE A 174 21.15 -0.20 -2.78
C PHE A 174 20.50 0.83 -1.84
N GLN A 175 20.78 0.80 -0.55
CA GLN A 175 20.26 1.83 0.37
C GLN A 175 20.69 3.24 -0.05
N ALA A 176 21.95 3.41 -0.42
CA ALA A 176 22.47 4.69 -0.94
C ALA A 176 21.75 5.11 -2.23
N HIS A 177 21.53 4.16 -3.14
CA HIS A 177 20.81 4.38 -4.40
C HIS A 177 19.38 4.86 -4.16
N ILE A 178 18.58 4.14 -3.36
CA ILE A 178 17.17 4.49 -3.16
C ILE A 178 16.98 5.78 -2.36
N LEU A 179 17.89 6.10 -1.45
CA LEU A 179 17.91 7.38 -0.75
C LEU A 179 18.21 8.54 -1.70
N ASN A 180 19.09 8.35 -2.67
CA ASN A 180 19.34 9.33 -3.72
C ASN A 180 18.11 9.54 -4.62
N VAL A 181 17.39 8.48 -4.96
CA VAL A 181 16.10 8.58 -5.69
C VAL A 181 15.08 9.39 -4.89
N LEU A 182 14.91 9.13 -3.58
CA LEU A 182 14.00 9.89 -2.72
C LEU A 182 14.40 11.36 -2.64
N LYS A 183 15.70 11.64 -2.48
CA LYS A 183 16.25 13.00 -2.49
C LYS A 183 15.97 13.70 -3.81
N GLU A 184 16.26 13.04 -4.93
CA GLU A 184 16.04 13.58 -6.27
C GLU A 184 14.57 13.98 -6.49
N VAL A 185 13.63 13.09 -6.19
CA VAL A 185 12.18 13.36 -6.31
C VAL A 185 11.77 14.54 -5.44
N THR A 186 12.26 14.60 -4.18
CA THR A 186 11.92 15.69 -3.27
C THR A 186 12.41 17.06 -3.78
N VAL A 187 13.60 17.10 -4.38
CA VAL A 187 14.18 18.33 -4.95
C VAL A 187 13.49 18.72 -6.25
N LYS A 188 13.28 17.74 -7.14
CA LYS A 188 12.75 17.97 -8.48
C LYS A 188 11.27 18.35 -8.49
N TYR A 189 10.49 17.80 -7.53
CA TYR A 189 9.05 18.02 -7.43
C TYR A 189 8.66 18.68 -6.09
N PRO A 190 9.03 19.96 -5.87
CA PRO A 190 8.82 20.63 -4.57
C PRO A 190 7.35 20.84 -4.20
N LYS A 191 6.43 20.66 -5.15
CA LYS A 191 4.97 20.72 -4.93
C LYS A 191 4.36 19.35 -4.61
N LEU A 192 5.14 18.28 -4.57
CA LEU A 192 4.65 16.96 -4.20
C LEU A 192 4.14 16.99 -2.75
N ASP A 193 2.94 16.45 -2.49
CA ASP A 193 2.31 16.48 -1.17
C ASP A 193 2.85 15.38 -0.25
N GLY A 194 3.28 14.24 -0.79
CA GLY A 194 3.80 13.15 0.03
C GLY A 194 4.48 12.03 -0.74
N PHE A 195 5.07 11.14 0.05
CA PHE A 195 5.53 9.84 -0.39
C PHE A 195 4.65 8.74 0.21
N MET A 196 4.43 7.69 -0.59
CA MET A 196 3.86 6.42 -0.15
C MET A 196 4.84 5.31 -0.50
N LEU A 197 5.63 4.87 0.48
CA LEU A 197 6.61 3.82 0.27
C LEU A 197 5.94 2.45 0.34
N ASP A 198 6.02 1.70 -0.75
CA ASP A 198 5.57 0.31 -0.81
C ASP A 198 6.77 -0.65 -0.78
N ARG A 199 6.54 -1.89 -0.39
CA ARG A 199 7.53 -2.98 -0.33
C ARG A 199 8.80 -2.60 0.45
N VAL A 200 8.67 -1.82 1.53
CA VAL A 200 9.74 -1.59 2.49
C VAL A 200 9.84 -2.81 3.41
N ARG A 201 10.27 -3.92 2.85
CA ARG A 201 10.22 -5.24 3.50
C ARG A 201 11.13 -6.27 2.83
N TYR A 202 11.37 -7.37 3.51
CA TYR A 202 11.93 -8.58 2.91
C TYR A 202 10.90 -9.33 2.05
N ASP A 203 11.36 -10.28 1.25
CA ASP A 203 10.48 -11.10 0.40
C ASP A 203 9.51 -12.00 1.20
N GLY A 204 9.92 -12.46 2.34
CA GLY A 204 9.18 -13.35 3.24
C GLY A 204 10.10 -13.88 4.32
N ILE A 205 9.67 -14.92 4.99
CA ILE A 205 10.52 -15.63 5.96
C ILE A 205 11.76 -16.22 5.29
N THR A 206 11.69 -16.49 4.00
CA THR A 206 12.76 -17.06 3.17
C THR A 206 13.92 -16.08 2.90
N ALA A 207 13.81 -14.79 3.18
CA ALA A 207 14.83 -13.78 2.87
C ALA A 207 15.27 -12.98 4.12
N ASP A 208 16.50 -12.45 4.15
CA ASP A 208 17.61 -12.65 3.23
C ASP A 208 18.68 -13.52 3.89
N PHE A 209 19.16 -14.53 3.19
CA PHE A 209 20.16 -15.49 3.69
C PHE A 209 21.51 -15.37 2.97
N SER A 210 21.88 -14.18 2.50
CA SER A 210 23.20 -13.89 1.95
C SER A 210 24.29 -13.92 3.03
N GLU A 211 25.55 -14.04 2.61
CA GLU A 211 26.70 -13.90 3.52
C GLU A 211 26.77 -12.53 4.19
N LEU A 212 26.29 -11.47 3.50
CA LEU A 212 26.15 -10.14 4.08
C LEU A 212 25.17 -10.17 5.27
N SER A 213 24.00 -10.77 5.08
CA SER A 213 22.97 -10.89 6.12
C SER A 213 23.47 -11.73 7.30
N LYS A 214 24.13 -12.86 7.04
CA LYS A 214 24.76 -13.67 8.08
C LYS A 214 25.76 -12.87 8.90
N THR A 215 26.70 -12.20 8.22
CA THR A 215 27.75 -11.42 8.89
C THR A 215 27.17 -10.31 9.76
N LYS A 216 26.20 -9.53 9.22
CA LYS A 216 25.55 -8.45 9.95
C LYS A 216 24.70 -8.94 11.12
N PHE A 217 24.08 -10.08 10.98
CA PHE A 217 23.35 -10.70 12.08
C PHE A 217 24.27 -11.23 13.17
N GLU A 218 25.44 -11.83 12.84
CA GLU A 218 26.46 -12.24 13.81
C GLU A 218 27.02 -11.02 14.58
N GLU A 219 27.23 -9.89 13.90
CA GLU A 219 27.58 -8.60 14.55
C GLU A 219 26.50 -8.16 15.56
N TYR A 220 25.23 -8.30 15.19
CA TYR A 220 24.09 -7.99 16.06
C TYR A 220 23.99 -8.93 17.27
N LEU A 221 24.22 -10.22 17.08
CA LEU A 221 24.21 -11.23 18.14
C LEU A 221 25.38 -11.08 19.10
N GLY A 222 26.55 -10.60 18.62
CA GLY A 222 27.83 -10.63 19.34
C GLY A 222 28.47 -12.01 19.38
N GLU A 223 28.00 -12.98 18.58
CA GLU A 223 28.54 -14.33 18.48
C GLU A 223 28.41 -14.89 17.06
N LYS A 224 29.21 -15.95 16.76
CA LYS A 224 29.18 -16.63 15.46
C LYS A 224 28.11 -17.70 15.40
N ILE A 225 27.44 -17.81 14.26
CA ILE A 225 26.45 -18.86 13.97
C ILE A 225 27.20 -20.10 13.51
N GLN A 226 27.00 -21.21 14.21
CA GLN A 226 27.73 -22.48 13.91
C GLN A 226 27.10 -23.23 12.73
N ASN A 227 25.76 -23.24 12.67
CA ASN A 227 25.01 -23.96 11.64
C ASN A 227 24.04 -22.98 10.94
N PHE A 228 24.56 -22.24 9.97
CA PHE A 228 23.72 -21.36 9.15
C PHE A 228 23.23 -22.12 7.90
N PRO A 229 21.95 -22.09 7.55
CA PRO A 229 20.86 -21.27 8.13
C PRO A 229 20.05 -21.98 9.24
N THR A 230 20.36 -23.25 9.60
CA THR A 230 19.51 -24.08 10.47
C THR A 230 19.43 -23.60 11.92
N ASP A 231 20.45 -22.86 12.41
CA ASP A 231 20.36 -22.17 13.70
C ASP A 231 19.31 -21.04 13.70
N ILE A 232 18.86 -20.57 12.50
CA ILE A 232 17.74 -19.63 12.33
C ILE A 232 16.43 -20.41 12.25
N TYR A 233 16.27 -21.26 11.23
CA TYR A 233 15.19 -22.24 11.12
C TYR A 233 15.57 -23.35 10.14
N GLU A 234 14.85 -24.47 10.22
CA GLU A 234 15.03 -25.63 9.35
C GLU A 234 13.71 -25.97 8.65
N TRP A 235 13.75 -26.25 7.36
CA TRP A 235 12.60 -26.78 6.64
C TRP A 235 12.31 -28.21 7.03
N LYS A 236 11.07 -28.54 7.39
CA LYS A 236 10.62 -29.89 7.71
C LYS A 236 9.29 -30.19 7.06
N LYS A 237 9.11 -31.48 6.73
CA LYS A 237 7.79 -31.98 6.31
C LYS A 237 7.02 -32.44 7.54
N ASP A 238 5.76 -32.07 7.61
CA ASP A 238 4.83 -32.57 8.61
C ASP A 238 4.37 -34.02 8.30
N ALA A 239 3.48 -34.56 9.14
CA ALA A 239 2.93 -35.89 8.95
C ALA A 239 2.03 -36.03 7.71
N GLN A 240 1.55 -34.93 7.16
CA GLN A 240 0.74 -34.82 5.95
C GLN A 240 1.61 -34.63 4.69
N GLY A 241 2.93 -34.42 4.86
CA GLY A 241 3.89 -34.17 3.78
C GLY A 241 3.99 -32.70 3.37
N GLU A 242 3.28 -31.82 4.04
CA GLU A 242 3.37 -30.36 3.83
C GLU A 242 4.70 -29.85 4.43
N THR A 243 5.33 -28.93 3.69
CA THR A 243 6.62 -28.37 4.11
C THR A 243 6.39 -27.07 4.89
N ASP A 244 6.92 -27.03 6.12
CA ASP A 244 6.89 -25.86 6.99
C ASP A 244 8.26 -25.67 7.65
N TYR A 245 8.51 -24.51 8.27
CA TYR A 245 9.75 -24.25 8.96
C TYR A 245 9.64 -24.51 10.47
N VAL A 246 10.71 -25.04 11.05
CA VAL A 246 10.86 -25.21 12.49
C VAL A 246 11.89 -24.22 13.01
N PRO A 247 11.52 -23.31 13.93
CA PRO A 247 12.43 -22.33 14.50
C PRO A 247 13.69 -22.94 15.13
N GLY A 248 14.85 -22.38 14.78
CA GLY A 248 16.12 -22.65 15.42
C GLY A 248 16.37 -21.74 16.64
N LYS A 249 17.53 -21.92 17.28
CA LYS A 249 17.87 -21.19 18.53
C LYS A 249 17.90 -19.66 18.40
N PHE A 250 18.17 -19.14 17.19
CA PHE A 250 18.27 -17.71 16.93
C PHE A 250 17.05 -17.13 16.22
N PHE A 251 16.00 -17.90 15.98
CA PHE A 251 14.84 -17.47 15.18
C PHE A 251 14.25 -16.14 15.65
N LYS A 252 13.92 -16.02 16.94
CA LYS A 252 13.30 -14.77 17.48
C LYS A 252 14.23 -13.56 17.34
N LYS A 253 15.54 -13.75 17.55
CA LYS A 253 16.54 -12.69 17.36
C LYS A 253 16.73 -12.32 15.88
N TRP A 254 16.59 -13.28 14.96
CA TRP A 254 16.59 -13.02 13.52
C TRP A 254 15.38 -12.17 13.11
N ILE A 255 14.19 -12.48 13.61
CA ILE A 255 12.97 -11.70 13.39
C ILE A 255 13.14 -10.27 13.91
N GLU A 256 13.63 -10.11 15.13
CA GLU A 256 13.92 -8.82 15.76
C GLU A 256 14.91 -8.00 14.93
N TRP A 257 16.04 -8.60 14.54
CA TRP A 257 17.07 -7.94 13.75
C TRP A 257 16.58 -7.49 12.37
N ARG A 258 15.76 -8.29 11.69
CA ARG A 258 15.16 -7.91 10.41
C ARG A 258 14.27 -6.68 10.56
N SER A 259 13.45 -6.64 11.62
CA SER A 259 12.60 -5.48 11.91
C SER A 259 13.41 -4.23 12.25
N LYS A 260 14.53 -4.40 12.97
CA LYS A 260 15.48 -3.31 13.22
C LYS A 260 16.01 -2.71 11.92
N ASN A 261 16.41 -3.54 10.96
CA ASN A 261 16.94 -3.08 9.69
C ASN A 261 15.92 -2.26 8.89
N ILE A 262 14.66 -2.68 8.89
CA ILE A 262 13.57 -1.92 8.26
C ILE A 262 13.31 -0.61 9.01
N TYR A 263 13.28 -0.63 10.34
CA TYR A 263 13.14 0.58 11.16
C TYR A 263 14.26 1.61 10.88
N ASP A 264 15.51 1.15 10.85
CA ASP A 264 16.68 2.01 10.60
C ASP A 264 16.59 2.66 9.22
N PHE A 265 16.23 1.89 8.19
CA PHE A 265 16.01 2.42 6.85
C PHE A 265 14.86 3.44 6.81
N MET A 266 13.71 3.15 7.42
CA MET A 266 12.57 4.07 7.47
C MET A 266 12.93 5.38 8.17
N SER A 267 13.69 5.31 9.25
CA SER A 267 14.19 6.49 9.98
C SER A 267 15.09 7.34 9.08
N LEU A 268 16.04 6.71 8.38
CA LEU A 268 16.97 7.39 7.48
C LEU A 268 16.27 7.99 6.26
N ALA A 269 15.33 7.24 5.64
CA ALA A 269 14.54 7.72 4.52
C ALA A 269 13.68 8.94 4.91
N ARG A 270 13.02 8.89 6.08
CA ARG A 270 12.29 10.03 6.62
C ARG A 270 13.19 11.24 6.84
N GLN A 271 14.34 11.05 7.47
CA GLN A 271 15.30 12.13 7.68
C GLN A 271 15.76 12.76 6.36
N THR A 272 16.07 11.93 5.36
CA THR A 272 16.49 12.38 4.03
C THR A 272 15.44 13.28 3.39
N VAL A 273 14.19 12.84 3.36
CA VAL A 273 13.08 13.58 2.73
C VAL A 273 12.76 14.85 3.53
N LYS A 274 12.60 14.73 4.84
CA LYS A 274 12.21 15.86 5.71
C LYS A 274 13.27 16.94 5.84
N SER A 275 14.55 16.62 5.68
CA SER A 275 15.62 17.62 5.67
C SER A 275 15.55 18.56 4.47
N ILE A 276 14.93 18.12 3.36
CA ILE A 276 14.76 18.91 2.12
C ILE A 276 13.43 19.65 2.14
N ASN A 277 12.34 18.91 2.43
CA ASN A 277 11.01 19.48 2.53
C ASN A 277 10.32 19.00 3.83
N PRO A 278 10.34 19.79 4.92
CA PRO A 278 9.75 19.40 6.20
C PRO A 278 8.22 19.20 6.15
N ASN A 279 7.55 19.79 5.15
CA ASN A 279 6.10 19.76 5.02
C ASN A 279 5.59 18.58 4.21
N ILE A 280 6.44 17.88 3.44
CA ILE A 280 6.04 16.72 2.64
C ILE A 280 5.62 15.57 3.55
N SER A 281 4.50 14.94 3.26
CA SER A 281 4.01 13.79 4.03
C SER A 281 4.88 12.55 3.74
N PHE A 282 5.36 11.88 4.80
CA PHE A 282 6.13 10.64 4.70
C PHE A 282 5.27 9.47 5.14
N GLY A 283 4.98 8.55 4.23
CA GLY A 283 4.06 7.45 4.47
C GLY A 283 4.52 6.10 3.94
N THR A 284 3.87 5.06 4.40
CA THR A 284 4.06 3.69 3.89
C THR A 284 2.74 2.94 3.82
N TYR A 285 2.71 1.92 2.95
CA TYR A 285 1.67 0.92 2.86
C TYR A 285 2.15 -0.42 3.45
N THR A 286 1.28 -1.08 4.23
CA THR A 286 1.47 -2.46 4.69
C THR A 286 0.16 -3.24 4.69
N GLY A 287 0.22 -4.57 4.80
CA GLY A 287 -0.98 -5.38 5.06
C GLY A 287 -1.43 -5.28 6.52
N ALA A 288 -2.72 -5.45 6.73
CA ALA A 288 -3.35 -5.36 8.05
C ALA A 288 -3.09 -6.57 8.96
N TRP A 289 -2.59 -7.68 8.43
CA TRP A 289 -2.40 -8.97 9.12
C TRP A 289 -1.12 -8.99 9.96
N TYR A 290 -1.09 -8.20 11.02
CA TYR A 290 0.06 -8.05 11.92
C TYR A 290 0.65 -9.38 12.45
N PRO A 291 -0.16 -10.40 12.84
CA PRO A 291 0.35 -11.63 13.43
C PRO A 291 1.38 -12.39 12.58
N SER A 292 1.33 -12.26 11.24
CA SER A 292 2.28 -12.88 10.31
C SER A 292 3.22 -11.88 9.62
N TYR A 293 3.11 -10.58 9.94
CA TYR A 293 3.90 -9.54 9.25
C TYR A 293 5.39 -9.58 9.60
N PHE A 294 5.75 -10.25 10.71
CA PHE A 294 7.14 -10.54 11.05
C PHE A 294 7.87 -11.36 9.97
N GLU A 295 7.14 -12.18 9.21
CA GLU A 295 7.72 -12.99 8.13
C GLU A 295 8.35 -12.14 7.03
N VAL A 296 7.86 -10.94 6.81
CA VAL A 296 8.46 -9.97 5.88
C VAL A 296 9.42 -8.99 6.57
N GLY A 297 9.77 -9.24 7.85
CA GLY A 297 10.73 -8.44 8.61
C GLY A 297 10.26 -7.05 8.97
N VAL A 298 8.95 -6.86 9.17
CA VAL A 298 8.36 -5.53 9.41
C VAL A 298 7.59 -5.50 10.73
N ASN A 299 7.87 -4.48 11.55
CA ASN A 299 7.07 -4.10 12.69
C ASN A 299 6.43 -2.72 12.44
N TRP A 300 5.21 -2.70 11.90
CA TRP A 300 4.49 -1.46 11.64
C TRP A 300 3.71 -0.92 12.84
N ALA A 301 3.82 -1.58 14.00
CA ALA A 301 3.17 -1.16 15.23
C ALA A 301 3.75 0.14 15.80
N SER A 302 3.04 0.73 16.74
CA SER A 302 3.60 1.71 17.67
C SER A 302 4.69 1.06 18.53
N ASN A 303 5.75 1.80 18.86
CA ASN A 303 6.78 1.34 19.81
C ASN A 303 6.26 1.22 21.26
N GLN A 304 5.01 1.63 21.50
CA GLN A 304 4.31 1.44 22.79
C GLN A 304 3.58 0.10 22.86
N TYR A 305 3.32 -0.55 21.73
CA TYR A 305 2.73 -1.88 21.67
C TYR A 305 3.80 -2.95 21.85
N ASP A 306 3.60 -3.85 22.80
CA ASP A 306 4.56 -4.93 23.09
C ASP A 306 4.06 -6.28 22.54
N PRO A 307 4.47 -6.67 21.33
CA PRO A 307 3.99 -7.91 20.70
C PRO A 307 4.41 -9.18 21.44
N SER A 308 5.44 -9.15 22.28
CA SER A 308 5.87 -10.33 23.05
C SER A 308 4.84 -10.80 24.08
N LYS A 309 3.83 -9.98 24.38
CA LYS A 309 2.73 -10.34 25.26
C LYS A 309 1.63 -11.13 24.55
N ASP A 310 1.56 -11.00 23.22
CA ASP A 310 0.49 -11.58 22.40
C ASP A 310 1.02 -12.68 21.46
N PHE A 311 2.33 -12.68 21.15
CA PHE A 311 2.89 -13.56 20.13
C PHE A 311 4.22 -14.18 20.56
N ASP A 312 4.29 -15.51 20.55
CA ASP A 312 5.48 -16.28 20.94
C ASP A 312 6.70 -16.07 20.05
N TRP A 313 6.53 -15.62 18.79
CA TRP A 313 7.64 -15.31 17.90
C TRP A 313 8.39 -14.03 18.27
N ALA A 314 7.78 -13.10 19.02
CA ALA A 314 8.39 -11.83 19.37
C ALA A 314 9.31 -11.95 20.60
N THR A 315 10.36 -11.10 20.61
CA THR A 315 11.15 -10.81 21.81
C THR A 315 10.60 -9.56 22.50
N PRO A 316 10.90 -9.32 23.79
CA PRO A 316 10.53 -8.06 24.46
C PRO A 316 11.11 -6.80 23.79
N GLU A 317 12.28 -6.91 23.14
CA GLU A 317 12.95 -5.84 22.43
C GLU A 317 12.35 -5.53 21.05
N TYR A 318 11.57 -6.45 20.47
CA TYR A 318 10.95 -6.30 19.16
C TYR A 318 10.14 -5.01 19.02
N LYS A 319 9.46 -4.58 20.09
CA LYS A 319 8.69 -3.33 20.15
C LYS A 319 9.51 -2.08 19.82
N ASN A 320 10.82 -2.09 20.13
CA ASN A 320 11.71 -0.94 19.90
C ASN A 320 11.87 -0.60 18.41
N PHE A 321 11.49 -1.53 17.53
CA PHE A 321 11.56 -1.41 16.08
C PHE A 321 10.18 -1.22 15.43
N GLY A 322 9.17 -0.90 16.23
CA GLY A 322 7.88 -0.40 15.75
C GLY A 322 8.05 1.01 15.17
N TYR A 323 7.63 1.22 13.92
CA TYR A 323 7.91 2.47 13.22
C TYR A 323 6.69 3.39 12.99
N ALA A 324 5.55 3.10 13.60
CA ALA A 324 4.35 3.92 13.39
C ALA A 324 4.60 5.41 13.65
N GLU A 325 5.40 5.75 14.67
CA GLU A 325 5.75 7.13 15.04
C GLU A 325 6.64 7.86 14.01
N LEU A 326 7.23 7.14 13.08
CA LEU A 326 7.99 7.74 11.98
C LEU A 326 7.09 8.23 10.84
N LEU A 327 5.79 7.92 10.86
CA LEU A 327 4.90 8.15 9.74
C LEU A 327 3.99 9.36 9.94
N ASP A 328 3.87 10.18 8.89
CA ASP A 328 2.82 11.20 8.79
C ASP A 328 1.55 10.64 8.14
N LEU A 329 1.69 9.55 7.35
CA LEU A 329 0.63 8.87 6.63
C LEU A 329 0.86 7.36 6.66
N TYR A 330 -0.06 6.62 7.25
CA TYR A 330 -0.02 5.16 7.29
C TYR A 330 -1.23 4.56 6.59
N MET A 331 -0.98 3.72 5.59
CA MET A 331 -2.01 2.97 4.87
C MET A 331 -1.89 1.48 5.17
N THR A 332 -3.03 0.84 5.44
CA THR A 332 -3.08 -0.59 5.73
C THR A 332 -4.06 -1.30 4.80
N GLY A 333 -3.65 -2.42 4.20
CA GLY A 333 -4.48 -3.23 3.32
C GLY A 333 -5.45 -4.10 4.11
N ASN A 334 -6.68 -3.64 4.31
CA ASN A 334 -7.79 -4.45 4.83
C ASN A 334 -8.37 -5.32 3.69
N TYR A 335 -7.54 -6.19 3.11
CA TYR A 335 -7.84 -6.98 1.92
C TYR A 335 -8.68 -8.21 2.27
N TYR A 336 -9.88 -7.97 2.79
CA TYR A 336 -10.81 -8.99 3.23
C TYR A 336 -12.14 -8.88 2.50
N THR A 337 -12.70 -10.01 2.12
CA THR A 337 -14.04 -10.08 1.49
C THR A 337 -15.16 -10.04 2.52
N ASN A 338 -14.90 -10.42 3.76
CA ASN A 338 -15.84 -10.23 4.88
C ASN A 338 -15.72 -8.79 5.39
N VAL A 339 -16.85 -8.08 5.45
CA VAL A 339 -16.88 -6.69 5.89
C VAL A 339 -16.99 -6.60 7.41
N THR A 340 -17.95 -7.34 8.00
CA THR A 340 -18.21 -7.32 9.45
C THR A 340 -17.66 -8.58 10.15
N MET A 341 -17.47 -8.48 11.47
CA MET A 341 -17.12 -9.64 12.30
C MET A 341 -18.20 -10.72 12.24
N GLU A 342 -19.48 -10.33 12.21
CA GLU A 342 -20.60 -11.25 12.08
C GLU A 342 -20.52 -12.06 10.78
N GLU A 343 -20.27 -11.41 9.65
CA GLU A 343 -20.07 -12.09 8.36
C GLU A 343 -18.92 -13.09 8.41
N TYR A 344 -17.79 -12.67 9.00
CA TYR A 344 -16.64 -13.55 9.12
C TYR A 344 -16.93 -14.79 9.94
N LEU A 345 -17.57 -14.65 11.11
CA LEU A 345 -17.93 -15.76 11.96
C LEU A 345 -18.90 -16.71 11.29
N LYS A 346 -19.93 -16.16 10.63
CA LYS A 346 -20.93 -16.94 9.90
C LYS A 346 -20.30 -17.73 8.75
N ASN A 347 -19.48 -17.07 7.94
CA ASN A 347 -18.87 -17.68 6.73
C ASN A 347 -17.85 -18.77 7.07
N ASN A 348 -17.26 -18.73 8.26
CA ASN A 348 -16.29 -19.72 8.71
C ASN A 348 -16.85 -20.72 9.73
N ASN A 349 -18.16 -20.68 10.03
CA ASN A 349 -18.83 -21.53 11.03
C ASN A 349 -18.20 -21.44 12.42
N ILE A 350 -17.69 -20.26 12.80
CA ILE A 350 -17.03 -20.03 14.09
C ILE A 350 -18.10 -19.64 15.11
N VAL A 351 -18.21 -20.41 16.19
CA VAL A 351 -19.02 -20.08 17.35
C VAL A 351 -18.10 -19.52 18.42
N ILE A 352 -18.29 -18.25 18.79
CA ILE A 352 -17.58 -17.66 19.94
C ILE A 352 -18.26 -18.14 21.22
N ASN A 353 -17.54 -18.91 22.03
CA ASN A 353 -17.96 -19.17 23.40
C ASN A 353 -17.53 -17.99 24.28
N GLU A 354 -18.37 -17.60 25.25
CA GLU A 354 -18.13 -16.47 26.18
C GLU A 354 -16.80 -16.54 26.94
N THR A 355 -16.17 -17.71 26.99
CA THR A 355 -14.88 -17.97 27.65
C THR A 355 -13.66 -17.66 26.76
N ASP A 356 -13.81 -17.46 25.45
CA ASP A 356 -12.71 -17.20 24.50
C ASP A 356 -12.36 -15.71 24.39
N SER A 357 -12.38 -14.99 25.51
CA SER A 357 -12.05 -13.56 25.58
C SER A 357 -10.58 -13.22 25.26
N LYS A 358 -9.70 -14.20 25.08
CA LYS A 358 -8.32 -14.01 24.64
C LYS A 358 -8.19 -14.29 23.16
N GLY A 359 -8.38 -13.22 22.39
CA GLY A 359 -7.91 -13.17 21.01
C GLY A 359 -8.64 -14.14 20.10
N ALA A 360 -9.92 -13.92 19.85
CA ALA A 360 -10.57 -14.52 18.72
C ALA A 360 -9.71 -14.22 17.47
N THR A 361 -8.86 -15.16 17.11
CA THR A 361 -7.96 -15.11 15.94
C THR A 361 -8.74 -14.78 14.68
N GLY A 362 -10.05 -15.07 14.67
CA GLY A 362 -10.95 -14.79 13.57
C GLY A 362 -11.27 -13.33 13.28
N THR A 363 -11.19 -12.43 14.22
CA THR A 363 -11.57 -11.01 14.00
C THR A 363 -10.57 -10.20 13.20
N TRP A 364 -9.35 -10.69 13.01
CA TRP A 364 -8.34 -10.07 12.16
C TRP A 364 -8.69 -10.12 10.66
N TYR A 365 -9.47 -11.10 10.23
CA TYR A 365 -9.69 -11.42 8.83
C TYR A 365 -11.03 -10.88 8.28
N CYS A 366 -11.45 -9.73 8.81
CA CYS A 366 -12.53 -8.92 8.26
C CYS A 366 -12.19 -7.42 8.41
N VAL A 367 -12.86 -6.58 7.62
CA VAL A 367 -12.55 -5.14 7.59
C VAL A 367 -12.79 -4.48 8.95
N GLU A 368 -13.96 -4.72 9.55
CA GLU A 368 -14.32 -4.16 10.86
C GLU A 368 -13.35 -4.59 11.97
N GLY A 369 -13.15 -5.89 12.16
CA GLY A 369 -12.28 -6.44 13.20
C GLY A 369 -10.82 -6.03 13.02
N SER A 370 -10.35 -5.99 11.77
CA SER A 370 -9.01 -5.52 11.44
C SER A 370 -8.81 -4.06 11.86
N CYS A 371 -9.74 -3.16 11.51
CA CYS A 371 -9.66 -1.75 11.91
C CYS A 371 -9.62 -1.57 13.44
N GLN A 372 -10.42 -2.36 14.19
CA GLN A 372 -10.40 -2.33 15.65
C GLN A 372 -9.05 -2.74 16.24
N LYS A 373 -8.47 -3.83 15.72
CA LYS A 373 -7.16 -4.33 16.16
C LYS A 373 -6.03 -3.36 15.83
N ILE A 374 -6.03 -2.81 14.61
CA ILE A 374 -5.02 -1.84 14.16
C ILE A 374 -4.99 -0.62 15.08
N ARG A 375 -6.14 -0.09 15.51
CA ARG A 375 -6.19 1.04 16.46
C ARG A 375 -5.47 0.74 17.77
N GLY A 376 -5.60 -0.47 18.30
CA GLY A 376 -4.89 -0.91 19.51
C GLY A 376 -3.37 -1.01 19.28
N ILE A 377 -2.95 -1.61 18.17
CA ILE A 377 -1.54 -1.80 17.82
C ILE A 377 -0.84 -0.46 17.53
N LEU A 378 -1.54 0.48 16.89
CA LEU A 378 -1.01 1.82 16.60
C LEU A 378 -1.10 2.79 17.77
N ASN A 379 -1.61 2.37 18.93
CA ASN A 379 -1.76 3.20 20.12
C ASN A 379 -2.47 4.53 19.84
N GLY A 380 -3.54 4.48 19.06
CA GLY A 380 -4.37 5.64 18.72
C GLY A 380 -3.84 6.53 17.58
N GLN A 381 -2.74 6.19 16.93
CA GLN A 381 -2.30 6.89 15.71
C GLN A 381 -3.29 6.67 14.58
N LYS A 382 -3.38 7.67 13.69
CA LYS A 382 -4.27 7.61 12.52
C LYS A 382 -3.78 6.62 11.48
N PHE A 383 -4.73 5.94 10.83
CA PHE A 383 -4.45 5.05 9.70
C PHE A 383 -5.56 5.11 8.65
N ILE A 384 -5.17 4.85 7.42
CA ILE A 384 -6.06 4.79 6.26
C ILE A 384 -6.33 3.32 5.92
N GLY A 385 -7.60 2.93 5.94
CA GLY A 385 -8.01 1.57 5.58
C GLY A 385 -8.02 1.39 4.07
N GLY A 386 -7.30 0.38 3.58
CA GLY A 386 -7.15 0.09 2.16
C GLY A 386 -7.97 -1.10 1.70
N ILE A 387 -8.40 -1.06 0.45
CA ILE A 387 -9.12 -2.16 -0.21
C ILE A 387 -8.40 -2.61 -1.48
N LEU A 388 -8.50 -3.90 -1.80
CA LEU A 388 -8.06 -4.48 -3.06
C LEU A 388 -9.29 -4.78 -3.93
N VAL A 389 -9.48 -4.01 -5.00
CA VAL A 389 -10.72 -4.00 -5.80
C VAL A 389 -10.96 -5.30 -6.54
N ASP A 390 -9.91 -6.01 -6.99
CA ASP A 390 -10.05 -7.25 -7.76
C ASP A 390 -10.75 -8.39 -6.99
N GLN A 391 -10.69 -8.38 -5.66
CA GLN A 391 -11.38 -9.34 -4.79
C GLN A 391 -12.92 -9.30 -4.92
N PHE A 392 -13.47 -8.22 -5.52
CA PHE A 392 -14.91 -7.97 -5.59
C PHE A 392 -15.49 -8.08 -7.00
N TYR A 393 -14.75 -8.61 -7.97
CA TYR A 393 -15.23 -8.74 -9.35
C TYR A 393 -16.54 -9.52 -9.48
N ASP A 394 -16.68 -10.58 -8.67
CA ASP A 394 -17.86 -11.45 -8.67
C ASP A 394 -18.87 -11.08 -7.57
N ASN A 395 -18.54 -10.11 -6.71
CA ASN A 395 -19.42 -9.62 -5.65
C ASN A 395 -19.40 -8.10 -5.54
N ARG A 396 -19.95 -7.43 -6.54
CA ARG A 396 -19.95 -5.96 -6.66
C ARG A 396 -20.60 -5.22 -5.50
N PRO A 397 -21.77 -5.65 -4.94
CA PRO A 397 -22.35 -4.98 -3.77
C PRO A 397 -21.42 -4.98 -2.56
N GLN A 398 -20.59 -6.01 -2.39
CA GLN A 398 -19.65 -6.11 -1.29
C GLN A 398 -18.54 -5.05 -1.41
N LEU A 399 -18.16 -4.64 -2.63
CA LEU A 399 -17.21 -3.53 -2.82
C LEU A 399 -17.73 -2.24 -2.17
N SER A 400 -19.00 -1.87 -2.41
CA SER A 400 -19.61 -0.68 -1.82
C SER A 400 -19.62 -0.74 -0.29
N ARG A 401 -19.97 -1.89 0.28
CA ARG A 401 -19.98 -2.12 1.73
C ARG A 401 -18.56 -2.05 2.34
N THR A 402 -17.56 -2.61 1.65
CA THR A 402 -16.17 -2.57 2.07
C THR A 402 -15.62 -1.13 2.08
N ILE A 403 -15.95 -0.33 1.06
CA ILE A 403 -15.61 1.10 1.01
C ILE A 403 -16.23 1.83 2.18
N ALA A 404 -17.53 1.64 2.41
CA ALA A 404 -18.25 2.29 3.50
C ALA A 404 -17.67 1.92 4.87
N MET A 405 -17.40 0.63 5.11
CA MET A 405 -16.82 0.17 6.38
C MET A 405 -15.42 0.78 6.63
N ASN A 406 -14.54 0.82 5.63
CA ASN A 406 -13.22 1.46 5.79
C ASN A 406 -13.36 2.94 6.13
N LEU A 407 -14.23 3.68 5.44
CA LEU A 407 -14.50 5.09 5.74
C LEU A 407 -15.09 5.31 7.14
N GLN A 408 -15.88 4.37 7.66
CA GLN A 408 -16.45 4.46 9.00
C GLN A 408 -15.45 4.07 10.09
N ALA A 409 -14.73 2.97 9.92
CA ALA A 409 -13.93 2.32 10.95
C ALA A 409 -12.46 2.80 11.03
N SER A 410 -11.92 3.39 9.96
CA SER A 410 -10.57 3.97 9.90
C SER A 410 -10.61 5.50 9.77
N ASP A 411 -9.46 6.15 9.58
CA ASP A 411 -9.35 7.60 9.45
C ASP A 411 -9.39 8.06 7.99
N GLY A 412 -9.64 7.16 7.04
CA GLY A 412 -9.78 7.42 5.62
C GLY A 412 -9.84 6.14 4.80
N LEU A 413 -9.84 6.27 3.48
CA LEU A 413 -9.94 5.16 2.53
C LEU A 413 -8.77 5.19 1.55
N MET A 414 -8.18 4.04 1.25
CA MET A 414 -7.30 3.84 0.09
C MET A 414 -7.90 2.77 -0.82
N VAL A 415 -7.97 3.04 -2.11
CA VAL A 415 -8.48 2.11 -3.13
C VAL A 415 -7.34 1.66 -4.05
N PHE A 416 -6.97 0.40 -3.96
CA PHE A 416 -6.00 -0.25 -4.82
C PHE A 416 -6.72 -1.18 -5.80
N ASP A 417 -6.75 -0.95 -7.12
CA ASP A 417 -6.32 0.30 -7.72
C ASP A 417 -7.31 0.67 -8.85
N ILE A 418 -7.07 1.79 -9.49
CA ILE A 418 -7.95 2.34 -10.54
C ILE A 418 -8.11 1.41 -11.74
N VAL A 419 -7.10 0.59 -12.10
CA VAL A 419 -7.17 -0.33 -13.25
C VAL A 419 -8.29 -1.33 -13.10
N HIS A 420 -8.52 -1.84 -11.88
CA HIS A 420 -9.58 -2.81 -11.60
C HIS A 420 -10.96 -2.20 -11.75
N ILE A 421 -11.12 -0.94 -11.30
CA ILE A 421 -12.38 -0.19 -11.45
C ILE A 421 -12.68 0.04 -12.93
N ILE A 422 -11.67 0.45 -13.70
CA ILE A 422 -11.82 0.73 -15.15
C ILE A 422 -12.15 -0.56 -15.91
N ARG A 423 -11.36 -1.62 -15.71
CA ARG A 423 -11.53 -2.90 -16.45
C ARG A 423 -12.91 -3.53 -16.26
N LYS A 424 -13.47 -3.42 -15.06
CA LYS A 424 -14.76 -4.01 -14.70
C LYS A 424 -15.90 -3.01 -14.63
N ASN A 425 -15.63 -1.74 -14.92
CA ASN A 425 -16.61 -0.64 -14.85
C ASN A 425 -17.35 -0.61 -13.50
N LEU A 426 -16.57 -0.51 -12.40
CA LEU A 426 -17.07 -0.55 -11.01
C LEU A 426 -17.31 0.85 -10.41
N TRP A 427 -17.40 1.88 -11.24
CA TRP A 427 -17.56 3.27 -10.77
C TRP A 427 -18.82 3.49 -9.94
N LYS A 428 -19.94 2.84 -10.30
CA LYS A 428 -21.20 2.95 -9.55
C LYS A 428 -21.09 2.33 -8.16
N GLU A 429 -20.38 1.23 -8.03
CA GLU A 429 -20.14 0.55 -6.77
C GLU A 429 -19.24 1.39 -5.87
N VAL A 430 -18.24 2.09 -6.44
CA VAL A 430 -17.39 3.02 -5.71
C VAL A 430 -18.22 4.21 -5.22
N GLU A 431 -19.01 4.86 -6.09
CA GLU A 431 -19.92 5.97 -5.71
C GLU A 431 -20.88 5.54 -4.59
N ALA A 432 -21.52 4.37 -4.74
CA ALA A 432 -22.43 3.84 -3.73
C ALA A 432 -21.75 3.60 -2.37
N GLY A 433 -20.47 3.21 -2.35
CA GLY A 433 -19.70 3.06 -1.13
C GLY A 433 -19.49 4.38 -0.38
N PHE A 434 -19.21 5.48 -1.09
CA PHE A 434 -19.14 6.82 -0.49
C PHE A 434 -20.49 7.28 0.04
N GLU A 435 -21.58 7.02 -0.71
CA GLU A 435 -22.95 7.34 -0.26
C GLU A 435 -23.34 6.57 1.01
N MET A 436 -23.02 5.26 1.08
CA MET A 436 -23.26 4.43 2.25
C MET A 436 -22.46 4.91 3.47
N ALA A 437 -21.23 5.37 3.26
CA ALA A 437 -20.40 5.91 4.35
C ALA A 437 -20.99 7.20 4.93
N ALA A 438 -21.61 8.03 4.09
CA ALA A 438 -22.24 9.29 4.50
C ALA A 438 -23.59 9.09 5.20
N ASP A 439 -24.27 7.95 4.97
CA ASP A 439 -25.58 7.63 5.53
C ASP A 439 -25.55 6.18 6.10
N SER A 440 -25.31 6.08 7.40
CA SER A 440 -25.19 4.79 8.08
C SER A 440 -26.45 3.91 8.01
N THR A 441 -27.61 4.50 7.77
CA THR A 441 -28.87 3.72 7.61
C THR A 441 -28.86 2.88 6.34
N LYS A 442 -28.05 3.23 5.33
CA LYS A 442 -27.89 2.50 4.08
C LYS A 442 -26.97 1.28 4.22
N PHE A 443 -26.16 1.20 5.27
CA PHE A 443 -25.23 0.08 5.48
C PHE A 443 -25.97 -1.20 5.89
N ASP A 444 -27.01 -1.09 6.73
CA ASP A 444 -27.78 -2.22 7.27
C ASP A 444 -28.92 -2.68 6.35
N SER A 445 -29.21 -1.97 5.27
CA SER A 445 -30.41 -2.17 4.44
C SER A 445 -30.25 -3.14 3.25
N LYS A 446 -29.17 -3.92 3.20
CA LYS A 446 -28.91 -4.95 2.16
C LYS A 446 -28.27 -6.17 2.82
#